data_0d8a54a3befb95021b6a687b3799a7e2
#
_entry.id   0d8a54a3befb95021b6a687b3799a7e2
#
_cell.length_a   1.000
_cell.length_b   1.000
_cell.length_c   1.000
_cell.angle_alpha   90.00
_cell.angle_beta   90.00
_cell.angle_gamma   90.00
#
_symmetry.space_group_name_H-M   'P 1'
#
loop_
_entity.id
_entity.type
_entity.pdbx_description
1 polymer ?
#
loop_
_entity_poly.entity_id
_entity_poly.type
_entity_poly.pdbx_seq_one_letter_code
_entity_poly.pdbx_strand_id
1 'polypeptide(L)'
;ERTFMTSGTTKDGLRGQCRHPTLSVYDASMVAAFRQYFMEEHERLRMGILFPTEQAMPNSSLAHYLALALKEFGSEGSRYLLSNDGIDWKELFTELEQVEQSGEPYALLGASFSFVHVMDEMARVGKSVSLPEGSRILDTGGFKGQSRELELDNFYESLSSRFGVLREDCINMYGMTELSTQFYDSGNASCPSAKSGPNWVRSRIVNPLTGAEIQKGERGVLAHHDLAHFNCVSSILTEDAGVEVDDGFILLGRAEGVEAKGCSMAVDEFLKVAKG
;
A
#
# COMPACT_ATOMS: atom_id res chain seq x y z
N GLU A 1 1.00 -21.28 -12.44
CA GLU A 1 -0.31 -20.73 -12.00
C GLU A 1 -0.25 -20.29 -10.54
N ARG A 2 -0.78 -19.11 -10.24
CA ARG A 2 -0.85 -18.55 -8.88
C ARG A 2 -2.23 -17.96 -8.63
N THR A 3 -2.77 -18.16 -7.44
CA THR A 3 -4.04 -17.53 -7.04
C THR A 3 -3.79 -16.58 -5.88
N PHE A 4 -4.12 -15.31 -6.08
CA PHE A 4 -4.20 -14.34 -5.00
C PHE A 4 -5.64 -14.21 -4.51
N MET A 5 -5.81 -13.91 -3.23
CA MET A 5 -7.13 -13.84 -2.57
C MET A 5 -7.24 -12.52 -1.82
N THR A 6 -8.43 -11.91 -1.89
CA THR A 6 -8.71 -10.70 -1.12
C THR A 6 -8.68 -10.97 0.39
N SER A 7 -8.31 -9.97 1.19
CA SER A 7 -8.31 -10.05 2.65
C SER A 7 -9.72 -10.01 3.25
N GLY A 8 -10.69 -9.44 2.52
CA GLY A 8 -12.09 -9.31 2.97
C GLY A 8 -12.85 -10.63 2.94
N THR A 9 -13.79 -10.80 3.87
CA THR A 9 -14.87 -11.79 3.75
C THR A 9 -16.01 -11.13 3.00
N THR A 10 -16.36 -11.67 1.82
CA THR A 10 -17.65 -11.38 1.19
C THR A 10 -18.76 -11.94 2.08
N LYS A 11 -19.99 -11.46 1.91
CA LYS A 11 -21.19 -11.78 2.75
C LYS A 11 -21.39 -13.24 3.11
N ASP A 12 -20.85 -14.18 2.31
CA ASP A 12 -21.01 -15.63 2.50
C ASP A 12 -19.69 -16.34 2.88
N GLY A 13 -18.69 -15.61 3.41
CA GLY A 13 -17.38 -16.16 3.76
C GLY A 13 -16.49 -16.47 2.53
N LEU A 14 -16.92 -16.11 1.34
CA LEU A 14 -16.15 -16.30 0.12
C LEU A 14 -15.17 -15.12 -0.05
N ARG A 15 -13.88 -15.42 -0.23
CA ARG A 15 -12.87 -14.45 -0.61
C ARG A 15 -12.81 -14.31 -2.13
N GLY A 16 -12.68 -13.08 -2.63
CA GLY A 16 -12.37 -12.84 -4.03
C GLY A 16 -11.06 -13.55 -4.41
N GLN A 17 -11.01 -14.11 -5.60
CA GLN A 17 -9.84 -14.82 -6.13
C GLN A 17 -9.42 -14.23 -7.46
N CYS A 18 -8.16 -13.91 -7.60
CA CYS A 18 -7.53 -13.56 -8.85
C CYS A 18 -6.54 -14.66 -9.24
N ARG A 19 -6.78 -15.34 -10.36
CA ARG A 19 -5.96 -16.45 -10.85
C ARG A 19 -5.06 -15.97 -11.97
N HIS A 20 -3.75 -16.04 -11.72
CA HIS A 20 -2.73 -15.70 -12.69
C HIS A 20 -2.18 -17.00 -13.33
N PRO A 21 -2.38 -17.20 -14.64
CA PRO A 21 -1.73 -18.31 -15.36
C PRO A 21 -0.21 -18.21 -15.32
N THR A 22 0.31 -16.99 -15.29
CA THR A 22 1.74 -16.68 -15.09
C THR A 22 1.88 -15.39 -14.30
N LEU A 23 2.92 -15.28 -13.49
CA LEU A 23 3.28 -14.06 -12.78
C LEU A 23 4.32 -13.21 -13.51
N SER A 24 4.85 -13.67 -14.65
CA SER A 24 5.98 -12.99 -15.30
C SER A 24 5.72 -11.52 -15.64
N VAL A 25 4.49 -11.18 -16.04
CA VAL A 25 4.13 -9.78 -16.34
C VAL A 25 3.82 -9.01 -15.06
N TYR A 26 3.17 -9.63 -14.07
CA TYR A 26 2.99 -9.05 -12.74
C TYR A 26 4.35 -8.66 -12.14
N ASP A 27 5.30 -9.60 -12.11
CA ASP A 27 6.62 -9.41 -11.54
C ASP A 27 7.40 -8.29 -12.28
N ALA A 28 7.36 -8.30 -13.63
CA ALA A 28 8.00 -7.27 -14.43
C ALA A 28 7.40 -5.88 -14.18
N SER A 29 6.06 -5.78 -14.09
CA SER A 29 5.36 -4.55 -13.78
C SER A 29 5.74 -4.03 -12.39
N MET A 30 5.71 -4.91 -11.38
CA MET A 30 6.07 -4.58 -10.02
C MET A 30 7.51 -4.10 -9.91
N VAL A 31 8.46 -4.82 -10.48
CA VAL A 31 9.89 -4.47 -10.41
C VAL A 31 10.15 -3.11 -11.06
N ALA A 32 9.56 -2.86 -12.24
CA ALA A 32 9.72 -1.58 -12.92
C ALA A 32 9.10 -0.41 -12.13
N ALA A 33 7.89 -0.59 -11.59
CA ALA A 33 7.21 0.43 -10.80
C ALA A 33 7.93 0.69 -9.46
N PHE A 34 8.33 -0.36 -8.75
CA PHE A 34 9.05 -0.23 -7.48
C PHE A 34 10.39 0.50 -7.66
N ARG A 35 11.13 0.19 -8.74
CA ARG A 35 12.37 0.91 -9.07
C ARG A 35 12.10 2.38 -9.32
N GLN A 36 11.08 2.70 -10.10
CA GLN A 36 10.77 4.08 -10.49
C GLN A 36 10.29 4.95 -9.32
N TYR A 37 9.40 4.40 -8.46
CA TYR A 37 8.67 5.20 -7.48
C TYR A 37 9.19 5.06 -6.05
N PHE A 38 9.88 3.94 -5.75
CA PHE A 38 10.39 3.73 -4.40
C PHE A 38 11.92 3.70 -4.33
N MET A 39 12.60 3.01 -5.23
CA MET A 39 14.07 2.92 -5.17
C MET A 39 14.76 4.19 -5.69
N GLU A 40 14.17 4.85 -6.69
CA GLU A 40 14.75 6.03 -7.34
C GLU A 40 16.22 5.81 -7.77
N GLU A 41 17.17 6.48 -7.11
CA GLU A 41 18.60 6.38 -7.42
C GLU A 41 19.29 5.19 -6.73
N HIS A 42 18.63 4.55 -5.76
CA HIS A 42 19.20 3.40 -5.05
C HIS A 42 19.14 2.14 -5.92
N GLU A 43 20.26 1.47 -6.14
CA GLU A 43 20.27 0.15 -6.78
C GLU A 43 19.77 -0.93 -5.83
N ARG A 44 20.26 -0.93 -4.59
CA ARG A 44 19.88 -1.83 -3.51
C ARG A 44 19.86 -1.09 -2.19
N LEU A 45 18.96 -1.53 -1.29
CA LEU A 45 18.87 -1.05 0.10
C LEU A 45 18.79 -2.26 1.04
N ARG A 46 19.38 -2.14 2.21
CA ARG A 46 19.06 -3.05 3.31
C ARG A 46 17.60 -2.86 3.69
N MET A 47 16.82 -3.94 3.75
CA MET A 47 15.37 -3.88 3.93
C MET A 47 14.90 -4.63 5.16
N GLY A 48 14.05 -4.01 5.95
CA GLY A 48 13.25 -4.66 6.98
C GLY A 48 11.79 -4.76 6.55
N ILE A 49 11.20 -5.94 6.68
CA ILE A 49 9.82 -6.17 6.24
C ILE A 49 8.93 -6.46 7.45
N LEU A 50 7.96 -5.57 7.70
CA LEU A 50 6.94 -5.66 8.75
C LEU A 50 5.65 -6.29 8.20
N PHE A 51 5.77 -7.45 7.60
CA PHE A 51 4.66 -8.22 7.03
C PHE A 51 5.03 -9.71 7.03
N PRO A 52 4.06 -10.65 7.05
CA PRO A 52 4.34 -12.08 6.96
C PRO A 52 5.02 -12.47 5.64
N THR A 53 5.82 -13.52 5.68
CA THR A 53 6.48 -14.06 4.49
C THR A 53 5.46 -14.61 3.49
N GLU A 54 5.88 -14.75 2.23
CA GLU A 54 5.08 -15.40 1.19
C GLU A 54 4.74 -16.86 1.52
N GLN A 55 5.62 -17.57 2.24
CA GLN A 55 5.34 -18.93 2.71
C GLN A 55 4.22 -18.96 3.76
N ALA A 56 4.17 -17.97 4.65
CA ALA A 56 3.13 -17.87 5.66
C ALA A 56 1.79 -17.41 5.06
N MET A 57 1.83 -16.60 4.01
CA MET A 57 0.64 -16.07 3.32
C MET A 57 0.68 -16.32 1.81
N PRO A 58 0.61 -17.58 1.34
CA PRO A 58 0.84 -17.93 -0.05
C PRO A 58 -0.17 -17.35 -1.05
N ASN A 59 -1.34 -16.90 -0.60
CA ASN A 59 -2.38 -16.30 -1.42
C ASN A 59 -2.45 -14.77 -1.29
N SER A 60 -1.49 -14.15 -0.62
CA SER A 60 -1.42 -12.70 -0.47
C SER A 60 -0.60 -12.08 -1.60
N SER A 61 -1.21 -11.19 -2.39
CA SER A 61 -0.49 -10.41 -3.40
C SER A 61 0.54 -9.46 -2.76
N LEU A 62 0.24 -8.93 -1.56
CA LEU A 62 1.18 -8.08 -0.82
C LEU A 62 2.39 -8.87 -0.31
N ALA A 63 2.20 -10.11 0.19
CA ALA A 63 3.32 -10.95 0.60
C ALA A 63 4.24 -11.28 -0.60
N HIS A 64 3.66 -11.56 -1.77
CA HIS A 64 4.41 -11.77 -3.00
C HIS A 64 5.15 -10.50 -3.44
N TYR A 65 4.48 -9.35 -3.43
CA TYR A 65 5.08 -8.04 -3.73
C TYR A 65 6.30 -7.76 -2.85
N LEU A 66 6.19 -7.94 -1.53
CA LEU A 66 7.29 -7.68 -0.59
C LEU A 66 8.43 -8.69 -0.73
N ALA A 67 8.12 -9.96 -1.02
CA ALA A 67 9.14 -10.97 -1.30
C ALA A 67 9.91 -10.65 -2.59
N LEU A 68 9.23 -10.17 -3.61
CA LEU A 68 9.85 -9.76 -4.87
C LEU A 68 10.70 -8.50 -4.69
N ALA A 69 10.22 -7.50 -3.93
CA ALA A 69 11.00 -6.32 -3.57
C ALA A 69 12.30 -6.70 -2.86
N LEU A 70 12.22 -7.58 -1.87
CA LEU A 70 13.39 -8.07 -1.12
C LEU A 70 14.39 -8.78 -2.04
N LYS A 71 13.92 -9.65 -2.92
CA LYS A 71 14.74 -10.44 -3.85
C LYS A 71 15.48 -9.55 -4.85
N GLU A 72 14.79 -8.60 -5.46
CA GLU A 72 15.33 -7.78 -6.56
C GLU A 72 16.16 -6.59 -6.06
N PHE A 73 15.79 -6.01 -4.91
CA PHE A 73 16.35 -4.75 -4.42
C PHE A 73 16.96 -4.82 -3.01
N GLY A 74 16.76 -5.92 -2.28
CA GLY A 74 17.37 -6.11 -0.97
C GLY A 74 18.88 -6.28 -1.04
N SER A 75 19.64 -5.60 -0.19
CA SER A 75 21.07 -5.86 0.04
C SER A 75 21.29 -6.87 1.16
N GLU A 76 22.53 -7.22 1.41
CA GLU A 76 22.92 -8.10 2.52
C GLU A 76 22.36 -7.59 3.86
N GLY A 77 21.92 -8.50 4.72
CA GLY A 77 21.27 -8.19 5.99
C GLY A 77 19.78 -7.86 5.90
N SER A 78 19.21 -7.78 4.70
CA SER A 78 17.76 -7.60 4.55
C SER A 78 16.98 -8.79 5.11
N ARG A 79 15.84 -8.52 5.81
CA ARG A 79 15.10 -9.57 6.52
C ARG A 79 13.64 -9.23 6.77
N TYR A 80 12.88 -10.27 7.12
CA TYR A 80 11.55 -10.11 7.72
C TYR A 80 11.69 -9.87 9.23
N LEU A 81 10.94 -8.91 9.75
CA LEU A 81 10.90 -8.52 11.16
C LEU A 81 9.59 -8.96 11.85
N LEU A 82 8.77 -9.72 11.12
CA LEU A 82 7.53 -10.29 11.59
C LEU A 82 7.54 -11.81 11.34
N SER A 83 7.33 -12.58 12.39
CA SER A 83 7.19 -14.03 12.37
C SER A 83 5.71 -14.46 12.47
N ASN A 84 5.47 -15.78 12.51
CA ASN A 84 4.13 -16.32 12.74
C ASN A 84 3.57 -15.98 14.14
N ASP A 85 4.44 -15.69 15.10
CA ASP A 85 4.08 -15.33 16.47
C ASP A 85 3.92 -13.81 16.67
N GLY A 86 4.05 -13.01 15.61
CA GLY A 86 3.97 -11.57 15.61
C GLY A 86 5.32 -10.88 15.41
N ILE A 87 5.41 -9.61 15.83
CA ILE A 87 6.66 -8.85 15.74
C ILE A 87 7.62 -9.30 16.84
N ASP A 88 8.82 -9.72 16.45
CA ASP A 88 9.92 -9.91 17.42
C ASP A 88 10.49 -8.53 17.79
N TRP A 89 10.01 -8.00 18.90
CA TRP A 89 10.39 -6.66 19.38
C TRP A 89 11.88 -6.53 19.66
N LYS A 90 12.50 -7.60 20.18
CA LYS A 90 13.93 -7.58 20.48
C LYS A 90 14.75 -7.53 19.19
N GLU A 91 14.40 -8.36 18.22
CA GLU A 91 15.08 -8.39 16.93
C GLU A 91 14.85 -7.07 16.18
N LEU A 92 13.62 -6.55 16.15
CA LEU A 92 13.28 -5.27 15.52
C LEU A 92 14.12 -4.13 16.10
N PHE A 93 14.14 -3.97 17.42
CA PHE A 93 14.92 -2.87 18.04
C PHE A 93 16.43 -3.06 17.84
N THR A 94 16.93 -4.27 17.90
CA THR A 94 18.34 -4.57 17.61
C THR A 94 18.69 -4.20 16.16
N GLU A 95 17.83 -4.57 15.21
CA GLU A 95 18.00 -4.21 13.80
C GLU A 95 18.03 -2.69 13.61
N LEU A 96 17.05 -1.97 14.16
CA LEU A 96 16.96 -0.53 14.01
C LEU A 96 18.16 0.20 14.65
N GLU A 97 18.63 -0.23 15.81
CA GLU A 97 19.82 0.30 16.47
C GLU A 97 21.10 0.04 15.66
N GLN A 98 21.23 -1.14 15.05
CA GLN A 98 22.37 -1.46 14.17
C GLN A 98 22.35 -0.60 12.90
N VAL A 99 21.19 -0.39 12.30
CA VAL A 99 21.02 0.46 11.13
C VAL A 99 21.38 1.91 11.44
N GLU A 100 20.86 2.47 12.53
CA GLU A 100 21.21 3.81 12.98
C GLU A 100 22.73 4.00 13.16
N GLN A 101 23.41 2.98 13.71
CA GLN A 101 24.86 3.00 13.94
C GLN A 101 25.66 2.80 12.64
N SER A 102 25.12 2.13 11.64
CA SER A 102 25.82 1.83 10.39
C SER A 102 26.05 3.07 9.53
N GLY A 103 25.14 4.04 9.61
CA GLY A 103 25.11 5.20 8.73
C GLY A 103 24.69 4.89 7.28
N GLU A 104 24.29 3.66 6.99
CA GLU A 104 23.84 3.24 5.66
C GLU A 104 22.32 3.38 5.48
N PRO A 105 21.84 3.88 4.33
CA PRO A 105 20.40 4.00 4.06
C PRO A 105 19.66 2.68 4.22
N TYR A 106 18.44 2.75 4.73
CA TYR A 106 17.60 1.61 5.05
C TYR A 106 16.18 1.77 4.53
N ALA A 107 15.58 0.69 4.08
CA ALA A 107 14.17 0.68 3.70
C ALA A 107 13.35 -0.15 4.69
N LEU A 108 12.31 0.46 5.28
CA LEU A 108 11.36 -0.25 6.14
C LEU A 108 10.01 -0.35 5.42
N LEU A 109 9.58 -1.58 5.13
CA LEU A 109 8.39 -1.87 4.31
C LEU A 109 7.35 -2.63 5.12
N GLY A 110 6.07 -2.27 4.98
CA GLY A 110 5.02 -3.00 5.68
C GLY A 110 3.62 -2.48 5.43
N ALA A 111 2.65 -3.10 6.10
CA ALA A 111 1.29 -2.57 6.14
C ALA A 111 1.20 -1.39 7.13
N SER A 112 0.35 -0.39 6.82
CA SER A 112 0.20 0.80 7.67
C SER A 112 -0.13 0.44 9.12
N PHE A 113 -0.98 -0.57 9.35
CA PHE A 113 -1.30 -1.03 10.72
C PHE A 113 -0.08 -1.62 11.46
N SER A 114 0.87 -2.26 10.76
CA SER A 114 2.09 -2.79 11.38
C SER A 114 2.97 -1.66 11.92
N PHE A 115 3.05 -0.55 11.18
CA PHE A 115 3.75 0.65 11.66
C PHE A 115 3.09 1.27 12.89
N VAL A 116 1.75 1.28 12.95
CA VAL A 116 1.04 1.75 14.16
C VAL A 116 1.43 0.92 15.39
N HIS A 117 1.48 -0.42 15.26
CA HIS A 117 1.92 -1.28 16.36
C HIS A 117 3.37 -1.02 16.77
N VAL A 118 4.28 -0.81 15.80
CA VAL A 118 5.68 -0.50 16.09
C VAL A 118 5.79 0.86 16.80
N MET A 119 5.12 1.89 16.30
CA MET A 119 5.14 3.23 16.93
C MET A 119 4.54 3.22 18.34
N ASP A 120 3.47 2.46 18.58
CA ASP A 120 2.86 2.30 19.90
C ASP A 120 3.83 1.62 20.88
N GLU A 121 4.53 0.57 20.44
CA GLU A 121 5.52 -0.11 21.26
C GLU A 121 6.75 0.79 21.52
N MET A 122 7.25 1.51 20.51
CA MET A 122 8.31 2.50 20.67
C MET A 122 7.92 3.57 21.70
N ALA A 123 6.68 4.06 21.65
CA ALA A 123 6.16 5.02 22.63
C ALA A 123 6.11 4.41 24.04
N ARG A 124 5.64 3.17 24.17
CA ARG A 124 5.54 2.45 25.44
C ARG A 124 6.89 2.28 26.13
N VAL A 125 7.94 1.99 25.36
CA VAL A 125 9.30 1.79 25.89
C VAL A 125 10.16 3.06 25.88
N GLY A 126 9.62 4.19 25.42
CA GLY A 126 10.34 5.46 25.36
C GLY A 126 11.48 5.51 24.34
N LYS A 127 11.37 4.71 23.23
CA LYS A 127 12.36 4.65 22.16
C LYS A 127 11.96 5.50 20.96
N SER A 128 12.97 6.01 20.28
CA SER A 128 12.96 6.52 18.91
C SER A 128 14.27 6.12 18.27
N VAL A 129 14.34 6.10 16.96
CA VAL A 129 15.54 5.82 16.18
C VAL A 129 15.67 6.88 15.10
N SER A 130 16.89 7.25 14.74
CA SER A 130 17.15 8.14 13.61
C SER A 130 17.80 7.32 12.50
N LEU A 131 16.97 6.85 11.57
CA LEU A 131 17.48 6.11 10.41
C LEU A 131 18.40 7.02 9.59
N PRO A 132 19.47 6.48 9.00
CA PRO A 132 20.43 7.26 8.20
C PRO A 132 19.79 8.01 7.04
N GLU A 133 20.42 9.10 6.61
CA GLU A 133 20.00 9.87 5.43
C GLU A 133 19.85 8.97 4.19
N GLY A 134 18.81 9.20 3.40
CA GLY A 134 18.43 8.34 2.27
C GLY A 134 17.61 7.10 2.66
N SER A 135 17.31 6.90 3.95
CA SER A 135 16.39 5.84 4.37
C SER A 135 14.96 6.17 3.98
N ARG A 136 14.20 5.13 3.63
CA ARG A 136 12.84 5.27 3.12
C ARG A 136 11.87 4.34 3.83
N ILE A 137 10.62 4.76 3.96
CA ILE A 137 9.53 3.94 4.49
C ILE A 137 8.51 3.72 3.37
N LEU A 138 8.09 2.46 3.19
CA LEU A 138 6.96 2.12 2.34
C LEU A 138 5.85 1.53 3.20
N ASP A 139 4.73 2.21 3.25
CA ASP A 139 3.53 1.69 3.87
C ASP A 139 2.42 1.43 2.85
N THR A 140 1.51 0.53 3.17
CA THR A 140 0.39 0.18 2.30
C THR A 140 -0.84 -0.27 3.08
N GLY A 141 -2.01 -0.09 2.47
CA GLY A 141 -3.28 -0.49 3.06
C GLY A 141 -3.82 0.57 4.03
N GLY A 142 -4.54 0.11 5.04
CA GLY A 142 -5.21 0.98 6.02
C GLY A 142 -5.16 0.39 7.42
N PHE A 143 -5.88 1.03 8.33
CA PHE A 143 -5.86 0.69 9.76
C PHE A 143 -7.01 -0.23 10.19
N LYS A 144 -8.12 -0.28 9.43
CA LYS A 144 -9.42 -0.87 9.82
C LYS A 144 -9.31 -2.27 10.41
N GLY A 145 -9.70 -2.37 11.69
CA GLY A 145 -9.80 -3.64 12.42
C GLY A 145 -8.47 -4.33 12.74
N GLN A 146 -7.34 -3.71 12.40
CA GLN A 146 -6.00 -4.25 12.63
C GLN A 146 -5.19 -3.43 13.64
N SER A 147 -5.48 -2.13 13.75
CA SER A 147 -4.87 -1.21 14.72
C SER A 147 -5.85 -0.10 15.07
N ARG A 148 -5.45 0.84 15.96
CA ARG A 148 -6.18 2.10 16.10
C ARG A 148 -6.11 2.89 14.81
N GLU A 149 -7.18 3.60 14.48
CA GLU A 149 -7.23 4.49 13.32
C GLU A 149 -6.54 5.81 13.64
N LEU A 150 -5.83 6.35 12.66
CA LEU A 150 -5.14 7.63 12.73
C LEU A 150 -5.51 8.48 11.53
N GLU A 151 -5.62 9.78 11.73
CA GLU A 151 -5.58 10.72 10.62
C GLU A 151 -4.24 10.62 9.88
N LEU A 152 -4.26 10.67 8.55
CA LEU A 152 -3.06 10.44 7.73
C LEU A 152 -1.91 11.38 8.09
N ASP A 153 -2.22 12.67 8.33
CA ASP A 153 -1.22 13.65 8.68
C ASP A 153 -0.51 13.30 10.00
N ASN A 154 -1.28 12.91 11.03
CA ASN A 154 -0.75 12.46 12.31
C ASN A 154 0.04 11.14 12.20
N PHE A 155 -0.35 10.26 11.27
CA PHE A 155 0.37 9.02 11.02
C PHE A 155 1.77 9.29 10.47
N TYR A 156 1.89 10.10 9.42
CA TYR A 156 3.19 10.42 8.83
C TYR A 156 4.06 11.32 9.69
N GLU A 157 3.46 12.23 10.48
CA GLU A 157 4.20 12.96 11.51
C GLU A 157 4.80 12.03 12.56
N SER A 158 4.03 11.04 12.98
CA SER A 158 4.49 10.03 13.93
C SER A 158 5.57 9.13 13.35
N LEU A 159 5.44 8.69 12.10
CA LEU A 159 6.48 7.94 11.39
C LEU A 159 7.78 8.74 11.32
N SER A 160 7.71 9.97 10.81
CA SER A 160 8.87 10.86 10.68
C SER A 160 9.57 11.05 12.03
N SER A 161 8.83 11.39 13.09
CA SER A 161 9.41 11.66 14.40
C SER A 161 9.99 10.41 15.09
N ARG A 162 9.41 9.22 14.86
CA ARG A 162 9.85 7.98 15.51
C ARG A 162 11.04 7.32 14.82
N PHE A 163 11.12 7.45 13.50
CA PHE A 163 12.16 6.81 12.69
C PHE A 163 13.22 7.79 12.18
N GLY A 164 13.04 9.10 12.38
CA GLY A 164 13.97 10.13 11.88
C GLY A 164 14.00 10.24 10.35
N VAL A 165 12.98 9.72 9.65
CA VAL A 165 12.85 9.76 8.18
C VAL A 165 12.02 10.97 7.80
N LEU A 166 12.41 11.69 6.74
CA LEU A 166 11.62 12.80 6.24
C LEU A 166 10.26 12.32 5.73
N ARG A 167 9.22 13.13 5.89
CA ARG A 167 7.87 12.78 5.42
C ARG A 167 7.81 12.57 3.91
N GLU A 168 8.67 13.24 3.16
CA GLU A 168 8.85 13.06 1.70
C GLU A 168 9.44 11.71 1.33
N ASP A 169 10.15 11.04 2.26
CA ASP A 169 10.69 9.69 2.09
C ASP A 169 9.75 8.60 2.66
N CYS A 170 8.58 8.98 3.16
CA CYS A 170 7.52 8.08 3.56
C CYS A 170 6.55 7.92 2.38
N ILE A 171 6.66 6.82 1.66
CA ILE A 171 5.90 6.53 0.43
C ILE A 171 4.75 5.59 0.76
N ASN A 172 3.53 5.99 0.39
CA ASN A 172 2.38 5.09 0.49
C ASN A 172 2.08 4.43 -0.86
N MET A 173 1.97 3.12 -0.86
CA MET A 173 1.59 2.34 -2.01
C MET A 173 0.11 1.97 -1.94
N TYR A 174 -0.63 2.20 -3.02
CA TYR A 174 -1.97 1.69 -3.23
C TYR A 174 -1.95 0.53 -4.23
N GLY A 175 -2.54 -0.57 -3.85
CA GLY A 175 -2.69 -1.75 -4.69
C GLY A 175 -3.83 -2.63 -4.19
N MET A 176 -4.24 -3.55 -5.02
CA MET A 176 -5.30 -4.50 -4.71
C MET A 176 -5.04 -5.85 -5.40
N THR A 177 -5.68 -6.89 -4.90
CA THR A 177 -5.55 -8.27 -5.44
C THR A 177 -5.92 -8.35 -6.92
N GLU A 178 -6.84 -7.50 -7.36
CA GLU A 178 -7.42 -7.42 -8.69
C GLU A 178 -6.58 -6.60 -9.69
N LEU A 179 -5.39 -6.12 -9.26
CA LEU A 179 -4.44 -5.41 -10.12
C LEU A 179 -3.07 -6.09 -10.10
N SER A 180 -2.34 -6.00 -11.21
CA SER A 180 -0.92 -6.39 -11.30
C SER A 180 0.02 -5.19 -11.16
N THR A 181 -0.51 -3.99 -11.21
CA THR A 181 0.25 -2.73 -11.08
C THR A 181 -0.12 -2.03 -9.77
N GLN A 182 0.85 -1.40 -9.15
CA GLN A 182 0.69 -0.62 -7.93
C GLN A 182 0.83 0.87 -8.25
N PHE A 183 0.16 1.69 -7.43
CA PHE A 183 0.26 3.15 -7.47
C PHE A 183 1.00 3.66 -6.24
N TYR A 184 1.77 4.72 -6.41
CA TYR A 184 2.60 5.29 -5.36
C TYR A 184 2.34 6.79 -5.29
N ASP A 185 2.55 7.37 -4.12
CA ASP A 185 2.73 8.81 -4.03
C ASP A 185 4.22 9.20 -4.12
N SER A 186 4.46 10.51 -4.13
CA SER A 186 5.80 11.09 -4.13
C SER A 186 6.23 11.53 -2.72
N GLY A 187 5.77 10.78 -1.71
CA GLY A 187 5.98 11.13 -0.31
C GLY A 187 4.79 11.85 0.31
N ASN A 188 4.81 11.93 1.63
CA ASN A 188 3.71 12.42 2.47
C ASN A 188 4.08 13.69 3.25
N ALA A 189 4.86 14.59 2.63
CA ALA A 189 5.12 15.93 3.16
C ALA A 189 3.83 16.71 3.41
N SER A 190 2.81 16.46 2.58
CA SER A 190 1.43 16.91 2.79
C SER A 190 0.44 15.77 2.57
N CYS A 191 -0.64 15.74 3.34
CA CYS A 191 -1.70 14.72 3.24
C CYS A 191 -3.06 15.36 2.95
N PRO A 192 -3.91 14.69 2.15
CA PRO A 192 -3.64 13.44 1.42
C PRO A 192 -2.75 13.66 0.19
N SER A 193 -1.88 12.69 -0.09
CA SER A 193 -0.98 12.70 -1.25
C SER A 193 -1.63 12.10 -2.50
N ALA A 194 -1.24 12.58 -3.68
CA ALA A 194 -1.71 12.03 -4.95
C ALA A 194 -1.03 10.70 -5.27
N LYS A 195 -1.79 9.74 -5.75
CA LYS A 195 -1.29 8.44 -6.24
C LYS A 195 -1.12 8.48 -7.74
N SER A 196 0.06 8.11 -8.21
CA SER A 196 0.36 7.92 -9.62
C SER A 196 0.84 6.50 -9.90
N GLY A 197 0.72 6.06 -11.13
CA GLY A 197 1.17 4.75 -11.58
C GLY A 197 1.91 4.84 -12.89
N PRO A 198 2.60 3.77 -13.31
CA PRO A 198 3.31 3.74 -14.57
C PRO A 198 2.34 3.84 -15.77
N ASN A 199 2.89 4.14 -16.94
CA ASN A 199 2.12 4.45 -18.14
C ASN A 199 1.32 3.28 -18.75
N TRP A 200 1.49 2.07 -18.24
CA TRP A 200 0.68 0.89 -18.63
C TRP A 200 -0.56 0.67 -17.77
N VAL A 201 -0.80 1.54 -16.77
CA VAL A 201 -2.05 1.56 -16.00
C VAL A 201 -2.71 2.93 -16.13
N ARG A 202 -4.03 2.95 -16.26
CA ARG A 202 -4.84 4.16 -16.23
C ARG A 202 -5.92 4.08 -15.19
N SER A 203 -6.10 5.18 -14.47
CA SER A 203 -7.21 5.37 -13.55
C SER A 203 -8.14 6.46 -14.06
N ARG A 204 -9.42 6.29 -13.80
CA ARG A 204 -10.45 7.29 -14.03
C ARG A 204 -11.30 7.39 -12.78
N ILE A 205 -11.86 8.56 -12.58
CA ILE A 205 -12.89 8.76 -11.58
C ILE A 205 -14.24 8.78 -12.30
N VAL A 206 -15.12 7.86 -11.93
CA VAL A 206 -16.38 7.65 -12.63
C VAL A 206 -17.58 7.72 -11.67
N ASN A 207 -18.71 8.07 -12.23
CA ASN A 207 -19.99 7.91 -11.57
C ASN A 207 -20.34 6.41 -11.54
N PRO A 208 -20.48 5.80 -10.37
CA PRO A 208 -20.68 4.35 -10.25
C PRO A 208 -22.01 3.84 -10.86
N LEU A 209 -23.00 4.73 -11.07
CA LEU A 209 -24.29 4.39 -11.67
C LEU A 209 -24.24 4.32 -13.19
N THR A 210 -23.54 5.28 -13.78
CA THR A 210 -23.57 5.46 -15.24
C THR A 210 -22.29 4.96 -15.89
N GLY A 211 -21.20 4.80 -15.12
CA GLY A 211 -19.85 4.54 -15.64
C GLY A 211 -19.25 5.76 -16.38
N ALA A 212 -19.98 6.87 -16.45
CA ALA A 212 -19.48 8.08 -17.09
C ALA A 212 -18.36 8.71 -16.26
N GLU A 213 -17.33 9.19 -16.93
CA GLU A 213 -16.26 9.96 -16.34
C GLU A 213 -16.83 11.25 -15.75
N ILE A 214 -16.39 11.65 -14.57
CA ILE A 214 -16.79 12.87 -13.90
C ILE A 214 -15.72 13.95 -14.08
N GLN A 215 -16.05 15.19 -13.75
CA GLN A 215 -15.11 16.29 -13.93
C GLN A 215 -13.94 16.16 -12.94
N LYS A 216 -12.76 16.57 -13.40
CA LYS A 216 -11.57 16.63 -12.56
C LYS A 216 -11.81 17.50 -11.34
N GLY A 217 -11.39 17.03 -10.18
CA GLY A 217 -11.63 17.66 -8.89
C GLY A 217 -12.95 17.23 -8.21
N GLU A 218 -13.83 16.52 -8.92
CA GLU A 218 -15.05 15.97 -8.32
C GLU A 218 -14.81 14.54 -7.78
N ARG A 219 -15.55 14.20 -6.73
CA ARG A 219 -15.49 12.90 -6.08
C ARG A 219 -16.28 11.86 -6.88
N GLY A 220 -15.69 10.69 -7.07
CA GLY A 220 -16.34 9.52 -7.67
C GLY A 220 -15.69 8.23 -7.22
N VAL A 221 -15.87 7.17 -8.00
CA VAL A 221 -15.31 5.85 -7.75
C VAL A 221 -14.18 5.58 -8.74
N LEU A 222 -13.12 4.96 -8.25
CA LEU A 222 -11.95 4.60 -9.06
C LEU A 222 -12.30 3.45 -10.02
N ALA A 223 -11.99 3.65 -11.29
CA ALA A 223 -11.98 2.63 -12.32
C ALA A 223 -10.56 2.52 -12.89
N HIS A 224 -10.00 1.32 -12.88
CA HIS A 224 -8.64 1.08 -13.37
C HIS A 224 -8.65 0.27 -14.64
N HIS A 225 -7.71 0.60 -15.54
CA HIS A 225 -7.39 -0.21 -16.71
C HIS A 225 -5.89 -0.53 -16.66
N ASP A 226 -5.57 -1.80 -16.36
CA ASP A 226 -4.20 -2.28 -16.11
C ASP A 226 -3.78 -3.26 -17.20
N LEU A 227 -2.88 -2.84 -18.07
CA LEU A 227 -2.36 -3.68 -19.14
C LEU A 227 -1.50 -4.84 -18.61
N ALA A 228 -0.91 -4.71 -17.43
CA ALA A 228 -0.17 -5.80 -16.80
C ALA A 228 -1.09 -6.89 -16.24
N HIS A 229 -2.41 -6.61 -16.13
CA HIS A 229 -3.43 -7.56 -15.69
C HIS A 229 -4.19 -8.22 -16.85
N PHE A 230 -3.62 -8.21 -18.05
CA PHE A 230 -4.26 -8.64 -19.32
C PHE A 230 -4.70 -10.10 -19.33
N ASN A 231 -4.00 -10.98 -18.61
CA ASN A 231 -4.29 -12.42 -18.53
C ASN A 231 -5.38 -12.78 -17.51
N CYS A 232 -5.96 -11.78 -16.86
CA CYS A 232 -7.11 -11.88 -15.97
C CYS A 232 -8.23 -10.95 -16.44
N VAL A 233 -8.41 -9.81 -15.78
CA VAL A 233 -9.40 -8.78 -16.15
C VAL A 233 -8.70 -7.43 -16.16
N SER A 234 -8.43 -6.89 -17.35
CA SER A 234 -7.65 -5.64 -17.48
C SER A 234 -8.38 -4.37 -17.02
N SER A 235 -9.71 -4.41 -16.90
CA SER A 235 -10.50 -3.24 -16.49
C SER A 235 -11.38 -3.60 -15.32
N ILE A 236 -11.30 -2.83 -14.25
CA ILE A 236 -12.08 -3.02 -13.03
C ILE A 236 -12.70 -1.71 -12.56
N LEU A 237 -13.91 -1.80 -12.05
CA LEU A 237 -14.56 -0.77 -11.25
C LEU A 237 -14.39 -1.16 -9.78
N THR A 238 -13.80 -0.29 -8.99
CA THR A 238 -13.55 -0.55 -7.58
C THR A 238 -14.70 -0.06 -6.70
N GLU A 239 -14.60 -0.32 -5.40
CA GLU A 239 -15.42 0.31 -4.36
C GLU A 239 -14.63 1.42 -3.64
N ASP A 240 -13.52 1.87 -4.18
CA ASP A 240 -12.69 2.91 -3.60
C ASP A 240 -13.07 4.27 -4.18
N ALA A 241 -13.33 5.24 -3.30
CA ALA A 241 -13.63 6.61 -3.68
C ALA A 241 -12.34 7.40 -3.90
N GLY A 242 -12.37 8.31 -4.85
CA GLY A 242 -11.24 9.17 -5.16
C GLY A 242 -11.63 10.46 -5.87
N VAL A 243 -10.62 11.30 -6.05
CA VAL A 243 -10.69 12.55 -6.80
C VAL A 243 -9.52 12.61 -7.78
N GLU A 244 -9.78 12.91 -9.04
CA GLU A 244 -8.73 13.12 -10.05
C GLU A 244 -8.02 14.44 -9.81
N VAL A 245 -6.69 14.41 -9.86
CA VAL A 245 -5.78 15.56 -9.78
C VAL A 245 -4.83 15.58 -10.97
N ASP A 246 -3.92 16.58 -11.06
CA ASP A 246 -3.03 16.73 -12.23
C ASP A 246 -2.12 15.51 -12.43
N ASP A 247 -1.58 14.97 -11.35
CA ASP A 247 -0.57 13.92 -11.39
C ASP A 247 -1.13 12.53 -10.99
N GLY A 248 -2.47 12.34 -11.07
CA GLY A 248 -3.07 11.05 -10.73
C GLY A 248 -4.39 11.19 -9.98
N PHE A 249 -4.50 10.55 -8.82
CA PHE A 249 -5.72 10.64 -8.00
C PHE A 249 -5.40 10.66 -6.50
N ILE A 250 -6.27 11.34 -5.75
CA ILE A 250 -6.30 11.25 -4.29
C ILE A 250 -7.27 10.14 -3.90
N LEU A 251 -6.78 9.18 -3.10
CA LEU A 251 -7.61 8.11 -2.54
C LEU A 251 -8.32 8.61 -1.29
N LEU A 252 -9.65 8.51 -1.28
CA LEU A 252 -10.50 8.94 -0.15
C LEU A 252 -10.93 7.77 0.75
N GLY A 253 -10.47 6.54 0.45
CA GLY A 253 -10.88 5.32 1.12
C GLY A 253 -12.06 4.63 0.46
N ARG A 254 -12.70 3.70 1.16
CA ARG A 254 -13.89 3.01 0.67
C ARG A 254 -15.07 3.96 0.57
N ALA A 255 -15.86 3.83 -0.49
CA ALA A 255 -17.16 4.48 -0.56
C ALA A 255 -18.04 3.94 0.57
N GLU A 256 -18.30 4.75 1.60
CA GLU A 256 -19.14 4.35 2.74
C GLU A 256 -20.58 4.07 2.27
N GLY A 257 -21.18 2.99 2.76
CA GLY A 257 -22.55 2.59 2.42
C GLY A 257 -22.63 1.25 1.69
N VAL A 258 -21.52 0.62 1.32
CA VAL A 258 -21.53 -0.74 0.77
C VAL A 258 -21.51 -1.80 1.88
N GLU A 259 -22.39 -1.68 2.86
CA GLU A 259 -23.00 -2.88 3.40
C GLU A 259 -23.89 -3.44 2.31
N ALA A 260 -23.51 -4.56 1.81
CA ALA A 260 -24.11 -5.31 0.74
C ALA A 260 -25.64 -5.46 0.83
N LYS A 261 -26.36 -4.43 0.48
CA LYS A 261 -27.76 -4.47 0.09
C LYS A 261 -27.87 -3.91 -1.32
N GLY A 262 -27.67 -4.78 -2.31
CA GLY A 262 -27.90 -4.49 -3.74
C GLY A 262 -27.22 -3.22 -4.27
N CYS A 263 -26.58 -3.30 -5.42
CA CYS A 263 -25.83 -2.18 -6.06
C CYS A 263 -26.54 -0.82 -6.11
N SER A 264 -27.88 -0.80 -6.13
CA SER A 264 -28.67 0.43 -6.21
C SER A 264 -28.69 1.27 -4.95
N MET A 265 -28.68 0.66 -3.74
CA MET A 265 -28.75 1.44 -2.49
C MET A 265 -27.42 2.03 -2.07
N ALA A 266 -26.31 1.37 -2.34
CA ALA A 266 -24.96 1.89 -2.11
C ALA A 266 -24.69 3.13 -2.96
N VAL A 267 -25.24 3.15 -4.15
CA VAL A 267 -25.12 4.24 -5.10
C VAL A 267 -25.97 5.46 -4.71
N ASP A 268 -27.19 5.25 -4.23
CA ASP A 268 -28.05 6.32 -3.75
C ASP A 268 -27.46 7.03 -2.51
N GLU A 269 -26.78 6.28 -1.64
CA GLU A 269 -26.13 6.82 -0.45
C GLU A 269 -24.84 7.57 -0.84
N PHE A 270 -24.06 7.03 -1.80
CA PHE A 270 -22.92 7.70 -2.38
C PHE A 270 -23.29 9.05 -3.04
N LEU A 271 -24.37 9.08 -3.81
CA LEU A 271 -24.85 10.31 -4.45
C LEU A 271 -25.40 11.36 -3.47
N LYS A 272 -25.91 10.95 -2.31
CA LYS A 272 -26.29 11.88 -1.24
C LYS A 272 -25.08 12.55 -0.61
N VAL A 273 -23.99 11.83 -0.42
CA VAL A 273 -22.72 12.35 0.12
C VAL A 273 -22.00 13.22 -0.91
N ALA A 274 -22.11 12.91 -2.21
CA ALA A 274 -21.50 13.70 -3.29
C ALA A 274 -22.24 15.04 -3.56
N LYS A 275 -23.45 15.23 -3.05
CA LYS A 275 -24.25 16.46 -3.20
C LYS A 275 -24.25 17.37 -1.96
N GLY A 276 -23.64 16.97 -0.87
CA GLY A 276 -23.43 17.75 0.34
C GLY A 276 -22.01 18.28 0.42
#